data_f14986ca5d37337cbffa3ece5a412a91
#
_entry.id   f14986ca5d37337cbffa3ece5a412a91
#
_cell.length_a   1.000
_cell.length_b   1.000
_cell.length_c   1.000
_cell.angle_alpha   90.00
_cell.angle_beta   90.00
_cell.angle_gamma   90.00
#
_symmetry.space_group_name_H-M   'P 1'
#
loop_
_entity.id
_entity.type
_entity.pdbx_description
1 polymer ?
#
loop_
_entity_poly.entity_id
_entity_poly.type
_entity_poly.pdbx_seq_one_letter_code
_entity_poly.pdbx_strand_id
1 'polypeptide(L)'
;MLLSTQRLRTAVVLALVPWIAACGTSAFPSDLNNEEPPPPGTQPGLGAGASLNGRRPFPDDNAWNRDVSQDPVDPNSAVLIANCGQRNLHPDFGTVWNGAPNGIPYIVVSGDQAKVPVSFYYAQESDAGPYPIPSSAPIEGGSNGNGDRHVLVIDRDNWVLYELFDARPLDGGRSWSAGAGAVFDLKTNAMRPAGWTSADAAGLPIFPGLVRYDEVVEQKAIRHALRFTCPVTRRAYVDPARHFASSRTEAELPPMGMRVRMKANFDISTFPANVQVILRAMKTYGMLLADNGSGWYISGAPDPRWDDDELGAIKRIPSTAFEVVRMGTIVTQ
;
A
#
# COMPACT_ATOMS: atom_id res chain seq x y z
N MET A 1 55.63 -29.50 -81.42
CA MET A 1 56.52 -28.52 -80.74
C MET A 1 55.64 -27.73 -79.84
N LEU A 2 55.52 -28.14 -78.64
CA LEU A 2 54.52 -27.70 -77.62
C LEU A 2 55.21 -27.01 -76.48
N LEU A 3 54.87 -25.76 -76.26
CA LEU A 3 55.27 -24.97 -75.15
C LEU A 3 54.10 -24.86 -74.11
N SER A 4 54.31 -25.44 -72.97
CA SER A 4 53.33 -25.44 -71.89
C SER A 4 53.50 -24.11 -71.08
N THR A 5 52.43 -23.41 -70.85
CA THR A 5 52.36 -22.29 -69.91
C THR A 5 51.55 -22.72 -68.69
N GLN A 6 52.25 -22.86 -67.56
CA GLN A 6 51.66 -23.01 -66.23
C GLN A 6 50.98 -21.68 -65.84
N ARG A 7 49.70 -21.76 -65.42
CA ARG A 7 49.01 -20.68 -64.76
C ARG A 7 48.93 -20.99 -63.27
N LEU A 8 49.54 -20.16 -62.47
CA LEU A 8 49.38 -20.12 -61.00
C LEU A 8 47.95 -19.80 -60.64
N ARG A 9 47.35 -20.69 -59.84
CA ARG A 9 46.02 -20.44 -59.22
C ARG A 9 46.25 -19.94 -57.82
N THR A 10 45.94 -18.67 -57.60
CA THR A 10 45.86 -18.03 -56.27
C THR A 10 44.55 -18.49 -55.58
N ALA A 11 44.64 -19.20 -54.48
CA ALA A 11 43.50 -19.60 -53.69
C ALA A 11 43.13 -18.42 -52.77
N VAL A 12 41.96 -17.86 -52.99
CA VAL A 12 41.35 -16.87 -52.05
C VAL A 12 40.61 -17.69 -50.98
N VAL A 13 41.10 -17.65 -49.75
CA VAL A 13 40.42 -18.22 -48.57
C VAL A 13 39.39 -17.16 -48.12
N LEU A 14 38.08 -17.41 -48.37
CA LEU A 14 37.01 -16.66 -47.73
C LEU A 14 36.86 -17.17 -46.31
N ALA A 15 37.21 -16.35 -45.32
CA ALA A 15 36.86 -16.57 -43.96
C ALA A 15 35.38 -16.23 -43.72
N LEU A 16 34.54 -17.25 -43.52
CA LEU A 16 33.18 -17.13 -43.06
C LEU A 16 33.21 -16.75 -41.57
N VAL A 17 32.88 -15.51 -41.26
CA VAL A 17 32.58 -15.05 -39.91
C VAL A 17 31.12 -15.41 -39.61
N PRO A 18 30.80 -16.23 -38.59
CA PRO A 18 29.43 -16.45 -38.20
C PRO A 18 28.87 -15.19 -37.55
N TRP A 19 27.81 -14.61 -38.12
CA TRP A 19 26.98 -13.64 -37.44
C TRP A 19 26.24 -14.37 -36.29
N ILE A 20 26.69 -14.20 -35.07
CA ILE A 20 25.91 -14.55 -33.87
C ILE A 20 24.87 -13.42 -33.75
N ALA A 21 23.63 -13.71 -34.09
CA ALA A 21 22.50 -12.88 -33.73
C ALA A 21 22.39 -12.89 -32.21
N ALA A 22 22.92 -11.86 -31.56
CA ALA A 22 22.65 -11.59 -30.16
C ALA A 22 21.18 -11.20 -30.07
N CYS A 23 20.31 -12.14 -29.61
CA CYS A 23 19.02 -11.80 -29.03
C CYS A 23 19.32 -10.92 -27.81
N GLY A 24 19.22 -9.61 -28.00
CA GLY A 24 19.22 -8.65 -26.95
C GLY A 24 17.95 -8.85 -26.13
N THR A 25 18.02 -9.63 -25.06
CA THR A 25 17.08 -9.49 -23.96
C THR A 25 17.32 -8.10 -23.40
N SER A 26 16.40 -7.18 -23.67
CA SER A 26 16.34 -5.90 -22.97
C SER A 26 16.00 -6.23 -21.51
N ALA A 27 17.03 -6.50 -20.71
CA ALA A 27 16.93 -6.48 -19.29
C ALA A 27 16.55 -5.03 -18.93
N PHE A 28 15.36 -4.85 -18.38
CA PHE A 28 15.04 -3.62 -17.67
C PHE A 28 16.14 -3.39 -16.62
N PRO A 29 16.62 -2.15 -16.46
CA PRO A 29 17.62 -1.88 -15.45
C PRO A 29 17.06 -2.32 -14.09
N SER A 30 17.71 -3.31 -13.48
CA SER A 30 17.44 -3.80 -12.13
C SER A 30 17.84 -2.79 -11.04
N ASP A 31 18.25 -1.59 -11.43
CA ASP A 31 18.87 -0.62 -10.54
C ASP A 31 17.92 0.41 -9.94
N LEU A 32 16.59 0.23 -10.08
CA LEU A 32 15.61 1.17 -9.52
C LEU A 32 15.26 0.92 -8.03
N ASN A 33 15.84 -0.08 -7.40
CA ASN A 33 15.59 -0.41 -6.00
C ASN A 33 16.82 -0.25 -5.08
N ASN A 34 17.92 0.30 -5.56
CA ASN A 34 19.13 0.53 -4.76
C ASN A 34 19.24 2.00 -4.32
N GLU A 35 18.16 2.59 -3.78
CA GLU A 35 18.40 3.66 -2.82
C GLU A 35 18.72 2.98 -1.48
N GLU A 36 19.96 3.18 -1.04
CA GLU A 36 20.47 2.76 0.25
C GLU A 36 19.45 3.15 1.35
N PRO A 37 19.06 2.21 2.25
CA PRO A 37 18.20 2.59 3.36
C PRO A 37 18.85 3.76 4.10
N PRO A 38 18.06 4.72 4.62
CA PRO A 38 18.63 5.87 5.34
C PRO A 38 19.60 5.36 6.40
N PRO A 39 20.72 6.08 6.60
CA PRO A 39 21.81 5.62 7.45
C PRO A 39 21.26 5.20 8.83
N PRO A 40 21.77 4.08 9.41
CA PRO A 40 21.35 3.64 10.73
C PRO A 40 21.52 4.78 11.75
N GLY A 41 20.44 5.25 12.34
CA GLY A 41 20.46 6.31 13.34
C GLY A 41 19.47 7.45 13.17
N THR A 42 18.80 7.56 12.02
CA THR A 42 17.76 8.59 11.85
C THR A 42 16.46 8.07 12.41
N GLN A 43 16.12 8.45 13.65
CA GLN A 43 14.83 8.10 14.23
C GLN A 43 13.68 8.82 13.50
N PRO A 44 12.46 8.23 13.44
CA PRO A 44 11.27 8.93 13.00
C PRO A 44 11.11 10.27 13.74
N GLY A 45 10.62 11.29 13.04
CA GLY A 45 10.23 12.55 13.66
C GLY A 45 9.13 12.36 14.71
N LEU A 46 8.80 13.40 15.47
CA LEU A 46 7.64 13.42 16.37
C LEU A 46 6.60 14.39 15.87
N GLY A 47 5.32 14.11 16.15
CA GLY A 47 4.20 14.95 15.81
C GLY A 47 3.31 14.41 14.70
N ALA A 48 2.30 15.19 14.35
CA ALA A 48 1.35 14.84 13.28
C ALA A 48 2.04 14.85 11.92
N GLY A 49 1.81 13.80 11.12
CA GLY A 49 2.39 13.66 9.79
C GLY A 49 3.92 13.57 9.76
N ALA A 50 4.58 13.28 10.89
CA ALA A 50 6.03 13.26 10.97
C ALA A 50 6.63 12.15 10.09
N SER A 51 7.75 12.47 9.39
CA SER A 51 8.48 11.51 8.59
C SER A 51 9.00 10.35 9.43
N LEU A 52 8.87 9.14 8.91
CA LEU A 52 9.51 7.96 9.50
C LEU A 52 10.99 7.86 9.14
N ASN A 53 11.54 8.81 8.37
CA ASN A 53 12.93 8.83 7.92
C ASN A 53 13.36 7.50 7.28
N GLY A 54 12.48 6.93 6.47
CA GLY A 54 12.72 5.68 5.75
C GLY A 54 12.57 4.41 6.60
N ARG A 55 12.25 4.51 7.90
CA ARG A 55 11.92 3.33 8.71
C ARG A 55 10.61 2.74 8.24
N ARG A 56 10.63 1.50 7.82
CA ARG A 56 9.48 0.79 7.27
C ARG A 56 8.75 0.00 8.37
N PRO A 57 7.41 0.10 8.46
CA PRO A 57 6.62 -0.80 9.31
C PRO A 57 6.84 -2.27 8.90
N PHE A 58 6.90 -3.14 9.89
CA PHE A 58 7.04 -4.58 9.76
C PHE A 58 8.38 -5.07 9.16
N PRO A 59 8.70 -6.35 9.33
CA PRO A 59 9.85 -7.01 8.69
C PRO A 59 9.73 -7.04 7.16
N ASP A 60 10.86 -7.28 6.48
CA ASP A 60 10.93 -7.31 5.01
C ASP A 60 10.06 -8.40 4.38
N ASP A 61 9.89 -9.52 5.06
CA ASP A 61 9.06 -10.65 4.62
C ASP A 61 7.57 -10.51 4.96
N ASN A 62 7.18 -9.38 5.59
CA ASN A 62 5.77 -9.10 5.85
C ASN A 62 4.96 -8.98 4.56
N ALA A 63 3.70 -9.37 4.61
CA ALA A 63 2.80 -9.28 3.45
C ALA A 63 2.73 -7.86 2.86
N TRP A 64 2.80 -6.80 3.67
CA TRP A 64 2.84 -5.43 3.18
C TRP A 64 4.12 -5.11 2.39
N ASN A 65 5.25 -5.70 2.76
CA ASN A 65 6.58 -5.38 2.26
C ASN A 65 7.06 -6.30 1.13
N ARG A 66 6.30 -7.37 0.85
CA ARG A 66 6.67 -8.38 -0.13
C ARG A 66 6.52 -7.88 -1.56
N ASP A 67 7.57 -8.00 -2.38
CA ASP A 67 7.50 -7.82 -3.83
C ASP A 67 6.62 -8.91 -4.46
N VAL A 68 5.60 -8.48 -5.20
CA VAL A 68 4.65 -9.36 -5.90
C VAL A 68 4.71 -9.19 -7.41
N SER A 69 5.70 -8.45 -7.93
CA SER A 69 5.79 -8.10 -9.35
C SER A 69 5.88 -9.31 -10.27
N GLN A 70 6.41 -10.44 -9.76
CA GLN A 70 6.57 -11.69 -10.49
C GLN A 70 5.59 -12.80 -10.05
N ASP A 71 4.72 -12.52 -9.09
CA ASP A 71 3.76 -13.52 -8.63
C ASP A 71 2.76 -13.90 -9.74
N PRO A 72 2.24 -15.13 -9.77
CA PRO A 72 1.24 -15.53 -10.74
C PRO A 72 -0.04 -14.69 -10.64
N VAL A 73 -0.68 -14.46 -11.78
CA VAL A 73 -2.01 -13.84 -11.84
C VAL A 73 -3.08 -14.85 -11.42
N ASP A 74 -4.09 -14.37 -10.67
CA ASP A 74 -5.25 -15.18 -10.30
C ASP A 74 -6.07 -15.53 -11.55
N PRO A 75 -6.51 -16.78 -11.75
CA PRO A 75 -7.31 -17.17 -12.91
C PRO A 75 -8.64 -16.43 -13.00
N ASN A 76 -9.20 -15.94 -11.87
CA ASN A 76 -10.43 -15.17 -11.81
C ASN A 76 -10.20 -13.65 -11.84
N SER A 77 -8.97 -13.20 -12.11
CA SER A 77 -8.57 -11.79 -12.01
C SER A 77 -9.53 -10.83 -12.71
N ALA A 78 -9.92 -11.14 -13.97
CA ALA A 78 -10.80 -10.26 -14.74
C ALA A 78 -12.20 -10.11 -14.10
N VAL A 79 -12.74 -11.19 -13.57
CA VAL A 79 -14.07 -11.20 -12.92
C VAL A 79 -14.02 -10.44 -11.61
N LEU A 80 -13.00 -10.65 -10.78
CA LEU A 80 -12.82 -9.98 -9.49
C LEU A 80 -12.65 -8.47 -9.68
N ILE A 81 -11.85 -8.02 -10.65
CA ILE A 81 -11.67 -6.61 -10.99
C ILE A 81 -12.99 -5.99 -11.48
N ALA A 82 -13.73 -6.68 -12.35
CA ALA A 82 -15.02 -6.18 -12.84
C ALA A 82 -16.02 -5.98 -11.69
N ASN A 83 -16.04 -6.88 -10.71
CA ASN A 83 -16.93 -6.81 -9.55
C ASN A 83 -16.48 -5.78 -8.49
N CYS A 84 -15.22 -5.36 -8.49
CA CYS A 84 -14.77 -4.19 -7.71
C CYS A 84 -15.20 -2.86 -8.38
N GLY A 85 -15.76 -2.91 -9.58
CA GLY A 85 -16.28 -1.80 -10.36
C GLY A 85 -15.30 -1.33 -11.46
N GLN A 86 -15.87 -1.07 -12.64
CA GLN A 86 -15.12 -0.53 -13.78
C GLN A 86 -15.01 1.00 -13.64
N ARG A 87 -14.07 1.45 -12.85
CA ARG A 87 -13.81 2.87 -12.59
C ARG A 87 -12.32 3.16 -12.67
N ASN A 88 -11.98 4.44 -12.73
CA ASN A 88 -10.61 4.88 -12.58
C ASN A 88 -10.24 4.94 -11.08
N LEU A 89 -8.95 4.86 -10.78
CA LEU A 89 -8.43 5.10 -9.45
C LEU A 89 -8.82 6.49 -8.97
N HIS A 90 -8.97 6.62 -7.65
CA HIS A 90 -9.22 7.90 -6.99
C HIS A 90 -8.26 8.04 -5.79
N PRO A 91 -7.40 9.08 -5.76
CA PRO A 91 -6.63 9.39 -4.56
C PRO A 91 -7.59 9.98 -3.51
N ASP A 92 -7.73 9.28 -2.39
CA ASP A 92 -8.52 9.72 -1.25
C ASP A 92 -7.61 10.34 -0.19
N PHE A 93 -6.76 11.23 -0.67
CA PHE A 93 -5.81 12.02 0.11
C PHE A 93 -5.31 13.23 -0.68
N GLY A 94 -4.76 14.19 0.02
CA GLY A 94 -4.28 15.45 -0.55
C GLY A 94 -4.12 16.51 0.52
N THR A 95 -4.38 17.76 0.16
CA THR A 95 -4.29 18.90 1.08
C THR A 95 -5.55 19.02 1.92
N VAL A 96 -6.68 19.43 1.32
CA VAL A 96 -7.94 19.72 2.01
C VAL A 96 -9.13 19.24 1.20
N TRP A 97 -10.11 18.64 1.87
CA TRP A 97 -11.42 18.31 1.33
C TRP A 97 -12.53 18.74 2.29
N ASN A 98 -13.55 19.43 1.81
CA ASN A 98 -14.68 19.94 2.62
C ASN A 98 -14.26 20.68 3.89
N GLY A 99 -13.17 21.45 3.83
CA GLY A 99 -12.68 22.26 4.96
C GLY A 99 -11.89 21.47 6.02
N ALA A 100 -11.60 20.20 5.79
CA ALA A 100 -10.76 19.37 6.66
C ALA A 100 -9.55 18.80 5.88
N PRO A 101 -8.47 18.39 6.55
CA PRO A 101 -7.37 17.65 5.92
C PRO A 101 -7.90 16.43 5.17
N ASN A 102 -7.47 16.23 3.91
CA ASN A 102 -7.93 15.16 3.04
C ASN A 102 -7.09 13.90 3.21
N GLY A 103 -7.63 12.85 3.79
CA GLY A 103 -6.98 11.56 4.01
C GLY A 103 -6.98 11.13 5.48
N ILE A 104 -6.33 10.01 5.76
CA ILE A 104 -6.27 9.41 7.11
C ILE A 104 -5.00 9.92 7.82
N PRO A 105 -5.13 10.82 8.81
CA PRO A 105 -3.98 11.39 9.48
C PRO A 105 -3.36 10.44 10.49
N TYR A 106 -2.09 10.65 10.80
CA TYR A 106 -1.37 9.94 11.85
C TYR A 106 -0.52 10.88 12.70
N ILE A 107 -0.13 10.40 13.87
CA ILE A 107 0.81 11.09 14.74
C ILE A 107 1.88 10.11 15.24
N VAL A 108 3.12 10.59 15.27
CA VAL A 108 4.25 9.85 15.85
C VAL A 108 4.52 10.40 17.25
N VAL A 109 4.56 9.53 18.23
CA VAL A 109 4.81 9.86 19.63
C VAL A 109 6.08 9.17 20.14
N SER A 110 6.66 9.69 21.23
CA SER A 110 7.75 9.05 21.97
C SER A 110 7.22 7.89 22.82
N GLY A 111 8.11 6.98 23.22
CA GLY A 111 7.75 5.83 24.04
C GLY A 111 7.29 6.15 25.48
N ASP A 112 7.51 7.38 25.92
CA ASP A 112 7.04 7.91 27.21
C ASP A 112 5.71 8.68 27.12
N GLN A 113 5.07 8.73 25.94
CA GLN A 113 3.74 9.31 25.78
C GLN A 113 2.76 8.69 26.77
N ALA A 114 2.15 9.53 27.61
CA ALA A 114 1.16 9.08 28.58
C ALA A 114 0.01 8.35 27.88
N LYS A 115 -0.34 7.19 28.42
CA LYS A 115 -1.45 6.37 27.90
C LYS A 115 -2.75 6.78 28.57
N VAL A 116 -3.83 6.84 27.78
CA VAL A 116 -5.17 7.22 28.22
C VAL A 116 -6.15 6.05 28.05
N PRO A 117 -7.18 5.94 28.91
CA PRO A 117 -8.23 4.93 28.75
C PRO A 117 -8.97 5.08 27.43
N VAL A 118 -9.31 3.95 26.80
CA VAL A 118 -10.19 3.87 25.62
C VAL A 118 -11.27 2.85 25.87
N SER A 119 -12.53 3.21 25.63
CA SER A 119 -13.67 2.29 25.63
C SER A 119 -14.09 1.97 24.21
N PHE A 120 -14.48 0.72 23.94
CA PHE A 120 -14.82 0.24 22.59
C PHE A 120 -16.24 -0.25 22.50
N TYR A 121 -16.92 0.07 21.39
CA TYR A 121 -18.22 -0.50 21.05
C TYR A 121 -18.08 -1.98 20.68
N TYR A 122 -17.08 -2.33 19.84
CA TYR A 122 -16.73 -3.71 19.46
C TYR A 122 -15.61 -4.26 20.36
N ALA A 123 -15.86 -4.27 21.69
CA ALA A 123 -14.82 -4.60 22.66
C ALA A 123 -14.26 -6.03 22.50
N GLN A 124 -15.07 -6.98 21.99
CA GLN A 124 -14.68 -8.39 21.81
C GLN A 124 -13.64 -8.57 20.67
N GLU A 125 -13.58 -7.60 19.75
CA GLU A 125 -12.66 -7.60 18.59
C GLU A 125 -11.65 -6.44 18.69
N SER A 126 -11.50 -5.84 19.85
CA SER A 126 -10.59 -4.72 20.08
C SER A 126 -9.50 -5.09 21.08
N ASP A 127 -8.29 -4.58 20.85
CA ASP A 127 -7.21 -4.70 21.83
C ASP A 127 -7.46 -3.72 22.98
N ALA A 128 -7.46 -4.23 24.21
CA ALA A 128 -7.75 -3.42 25.38
C ALA A 128 -6.75 -2.27 25.56
N GLY A 129 -7.26 -1.09 26.02
CA GLY A 129 -6.40 0.04 26.39
C GLY A 129 -5.53 -0.24 27.62
N PRO A 130 -4.73 0.77 28.06
CA PRO A 130 -4.71 2.15 27.60
C PRO A 130 -3.82 2.37 26.35
N TYR A 131 -4.12 3.43 25.55
CA TYR A 131 -3.40 3.80 24.33
C TYR A 131 -2.63 5.13 24.49
N PRO A 132 -1.45 5.29 23.86
CA PRO A 132 -0.63 6.51 23.99
C PRO A 132 -1.14 7.62 23.06
N ILE A 133 -2.37 8.08 23.26
CA ILE A 133 -3.03 9.08 22.42
C ILE A 133 -2.86 10.46 23.03
N PRO A 134 -2.09 11.39 22.43
CA PRO A 134 -2.02 12.76 22.92
C PRO A 134 -3.36 13.48 22.67
N SER A 135 -3.69 14.47 23.51
CA SER A 135 -4.92 15.25 23.37
C SER A 135 -5.01 16.01 22.04
N SER A 136 -3.86 16.25 21.39
CA SER A 136 -3.75 16.89 20.07
C SER A 136 -3.73 15.89 18.91
N ALA A 137 -4.00 14.60 19.13
CA ALA A 137 -4.02 13.61 18.05
C ALA A 137 -4.98 14.03 16.94
N PRO A 138 -4.52 14.04 15.68
CA PRO A 138 -5.40 14.39 14.57
C PRO A 138 -6.44 13.30 14.36
N ILE A 139 -7.65 13.70 14.02
CA ILE A 139 -8.78 12.83 13.72
C ILE A 139 -9.13 13.00 12.25
N GLU A 140 -9.34 11.90 11.55
CA GLU A 140 -9.78 11.93 10.16
C GLU A 140 -11.09 12.75 10.00
N GLY A 141 -11.13 13.62 8.99
CA GLY A 141 -12.22 14.55 8.77
C GLY A 141 -12.29 15.70 9.80
N GLY A 142 -11.29 15.81 10.69
CA GLY A 142 -11.22 16.85 11.73
C GLY A 142 -12.09 16.54 12.96
N SER A 143 -12.06 17.45 13.94
CA SER A 143 -12.77 17.27 15.22
C SER A 143 -14.29 17.10 15.09
N ASN A 144 -14.88 17.70 14.06
CA ASN A 144 -16.32 17.67 13.77
C ASN A 144 -16.68 16.71 12.63
N GLY A 145 -15.72 15.93 12.10
CA GLY A 145 -15.98 14.96 11.06
C GLY A 145 -17.04 13.93 11.47
N ASN A 146 -17.83 13.48 10.50
CA ASN A 146 -18.91 12.50 10.68
C ASN A 146 -18.66 11.20 9.91
N GLY A 147 -17.45 11.03 9.33
CA GLY A 147 -17.00 9.79 8.69
C GLY A 147 -16.41 8.79 9.68
N ASP A 148 -15.44 8.02 9.22
CA ASP A 148 -14.84 6.91 9.98
C ASP A 148 -13.96 7.35 11.15
N ARG A 149 -13.53 8.63 11.14
CA ARG A 149 -12.87 9.28 12.28
C ARG A 149 -11.68 8.47 12.81
N HIS A 150 -10.84 7.98 11.92
CA HIS A 150 -9.65 7.26 12.31
C HIS A 150 -8.67 8.12 13.11
N VAL A 151 -8.03 7.51 14.10
CA VAL A 151 -6.88 8.06 14.84
C VAL A 151 -5.78 7.02 14.82
N LEU A 152 -4.65 7.37 14.22
CA LEU A 152 -3.48 6.49 14.08
C LEU A 152 -2.31 7.06 14.87
N VAL A 153 -1.75 6.27 15.79
CA VAL A 153 -0.64 6.67 16.66
C VAL A 153 0.51 5.68 16.54
N ILE A 154 1.69 6.17 16.19
CA ILE A 154 2.91 5.37 16.11
C ILE A 154 3.79 5.72 17.32
N ASP A 155 3.99 4.77 18.22
CA ASP A 155 5.02 4.83 19.25
C ASP A 155 6.36 4.47 18.59
N ARG A 156 7.18 5.48 18.30
CA ARG A 156 8.42 5.30 17.52
C ARG A 156 9.49 4.53 18.27
N ASP A 157 9.52 4.62 19.61
CA ASP A 157 10.60 4.02 20.43
C ASP A 157 10.32 2.55 20.69
N ASN A 158 9.04 2.20 20.96
CA ASN A 158 8.60 0.82 21.10
C ASN A 158 8.26 0.16 19.76
N TRP A 159 8.12 0.93 18.69
CA TRP A 159 7.75 0.54 17.34
C TRP A 159 6.43 -0.23 17.31
N VAL A 160 5.40 0.41 17.88
CA VAL A 160 4.03 -0.12 18.01
C VAL A 160 3.06 0.88 17.39
N LEU A 161 2.12 0.38 16.60
CA LEU A 161 1.04 1.14 16.00
C LEU A 161 -0.24 0.90 16.77
N TYR A 162 -0.95 1.98 17.08
CA TYR A 162 -2.28 1.99 17.69
C TYR A 162 -3.24 2.67 16.73
N GLU A 163 -4.36 2.03 16.44
CA GLU A 163 -5.36 2.55 15.52
C GLU A 163 -6.76 2.48 16.12
N LEU A 164 -7.56 3.52 15.88
CA LEU A 164 -8.95 3.62 16.31
C LEU A 164 -9.86 3.90 15.14
N PHE A 165 -11.02 3.26 15.12
CA PHE A 165 -12.18 3.57 14.27
C PHE A 165 -13.25 4.30 15.10
N ASP A 166 -13.95 5.29 14.51
CA ASP A 166 -14.96 6.15 15.14
C ASP A 166 -14.50 6.75 16.49
N ALA A 167 -13.29 7.32 16.47
CA ALA A 167 -12.64 7.83 17.66
C ALA A 167 -13.22 9.17 18.12
N ARG A 168 -13.54 9.28 19.42
CA ARG A 168 -14.10 10.46 20.05
C ARG A 168 -13.36 10.78 21.34
N PRO A 169 -12.71 11.96 21.43
CA PRO A 169 -12.07 12.39 22.66
C PRO A 169 -13.11 12.73 23.71
N LEU A 170 -12.86 12.31 24.95
CA LEU A 170 -13.64 12.59 26.13
C LEU A 170 -12.76 13.37 27.11
N ASP A 171 -13.38 14.21 27.94
CA ASP A 171 -12.69 14.99 28.98
C ASP A 171 -11.45 15.75 28.48
N GLY A 172 -11.54 16.35 27.29
CA GLY A 172 -10.42 17.07 26.67
C GLY A 172 -9.27 16.15 26.23
N GLY A 173 -9.58 14.90 25.85
CA GLY A 173 -8.60 13.91 25.39
C GLY A 173 -7.93 13.12 26.52
N ARG A 174 -8.40 13.22 27.77
CA ARG A 174 -7.92 12.42 28.88
C ARG A 174 -8.43 10.98 28.86
N SER A 175 -9.47 10.72 28.09
CA SER A 175 -9.99 9.41 27.75
C SER A 175 -10.62 9.46 26.35
N TRP A 176 -10.91 8.31 25.75
CA TRP A 176 -11.50 8.20 24.42
C TRP A 176 -12.59 7.12 24.41
N SER A 177 -13.55 7.27 23.50
CA SER A 177 -14.41 6.18 23.06
C SER A 177 -14.16 5.94 21.57
N ALA A 178 -14.26 4.69 21.14
CA ALA A 178 -14.08 4.31 19.73
C ALA A 178 -15.01 3.14 19.38
N GLY A 179 -15.25 2.96 18.07
CA GLY A 179 -15.95 1.79 17.55
C GLY A 179 -15.11 0.54 17.76
N ALA A 180 -13.90 0.55 17.24
CA ALA A 180 -12.91 -0.52 17.39
C ALA A 180 -11.51 0.06 17.63
N GLY A 181 -10.62 -0.77 18.19
CA GLY A 181 -9.21 -0.43 18.38
C GLY A 181 -8.29 -1.61 18.11
N ALA A 182 -7.14 -1.32 17.51
CA ALA A 182 -6.16 -2.32 17.15
C ALA A 182 -4.75 -1.88 17.53
N VAL A 183 -3.93 -2.84 17.97
CA VAL A 183 -2.53 -2.65 18.32
C VAL A 183 -1.69 -3.61 17.50
N PHE A 184 -0.69 -3.08 16.79
CA PHE A 184 0.22 -3.86 15.96
C PHE A 184 1.67 -3.66 16.40
N ASP A 185 2.37 -4.76 16.70
CA ASP A 185 3.82 -4.74 16.87
C ASP A 185 4.49 -4.66 15.49
N LEU A 186 5.03 -3.49 15.15
CA LEU A 186 5.65 -3.24 13.85
C LEU A 186 7.00 -3.94 13.65
N LYS A 187 7.48 -4.68 14.65
CA LYS A 187 8.74 -5.46 14.60
C LYS A 187 8.53 -6.92 14.18
N THR A 188 7.28 -7.37 14.11
CA THR A 188 6.94 -8.78 13.90
C THR A 188 5.89 -8.96 12.81
N ASN A 189 5.70 -10.19 12.35
CA ASN A 189 4.62 -10.58 11.42
C ASN A 189 3.37 -11.07 12.17
N ALA A 190 3.21 -10.73 13.45
CA ALA A 190 2.03 -11.12 14.22
C ALA A 190 0.76 -10.52 13.60
N MET A 191 -0.22 -11.39 13.38
CA MET A 191 -1.53 -10.99 12.85
C MET A 191 -2.56 -10.99 13.96
N ARG A 192 -3.63 -10.23 13.76
CA ARG A 192 -4.80 -10.27 14.64
C ARG A 192 -5.44 -11.67 14.64
N PRO A 193 -6.20 -12.04 15.68
CA PRO A 193 -6.97 -13.27 15.66
C PRO A 193 -7.87 -13.38 14.44
N ALA A 194 -8.06 -14.59 13.91
CA ALA A 194 -8.98 -14.83 12.80
C ALA A 194 -10.42 -14.44 13.19
N GLY A 195 -11.10 -13.73 12.32
CA GLY A 195 -12.45 -13.20 12.55
C GLY A 195 -12.50 -11.88 13.32
N TRP A 196 -11.36 -11.31 13.72
CA TRP A 196 -11.31 -10.00 14.36
C TRP A 196 -11.16 -8.87 13.32
N THR A 197 -11.98 -7.83 13.45
CA THR A 197 -11.78 -6.56 12.75
C THR A 197 -10.55 -5.83 13.30
N SER A 198 -10.19 -4.70 12.71
CA SER A 198 -9.27 -3.71 13.26
C SER A 198 -9.95 -2.34 13.26
N ALA A 199 -9.20 -1.27 13.13
CA ALA A 199 -9.76 0.01 12.71
C ALA A 199 -10.17 -0.01 11.22
N ASP A 200 -9.76 -1.04 10.47
CA ASP A 200 -10.10 -1.31 9.08
C ASP A 200 -10.94 -2.61 8.98
N ALA A 201 -11.90 -2.65 8.06
CA ALA A 201 -12.86 -3.76 7.96
C ALA A 201 -12.22 -5.13 7.69
N ALA A 202 -11.08 -5.16 7.02
CA ALA A 202 -10.35 -6.40 6.73
C ALA A 202 -9.57 -6.98 7.93
N GLY A 203 -9.54 -6.31 9.08
CA GLY A 203 -8.66 -6.67 10.18
C GLY A 203 -7.18 -6.39 9.89
N LEU A 204 -6.90 -5.53 8.92
CA LEU A 204 -5.56 -5.06 8.54
C LEU A 204 -5.19 -3.78 9.28
N PRO A 205 -3.90 -3.45 9.44
CA PRO A 205 -3.48 -2.12 9.82
C PRO A 205 -3.69 -1.13 8.67
N ILE A 206 -4.12 0.09 8.98
CA ILE A 206 -4.33 1.17 8.01
C ILE A 206 -3.01 1.84 7.63
N PHE A 207 -2.24 2.27 8.65
CA PHE A 207 -1.06 3.10 8.48
C PHE A 207 -0.02 2.54 7.47
N PRO A 208 0.32 1.23 7.49
CA PRO A 208 1.29 0.68 6.55
C PRO A 208 0.86 0.73 5.08
N GLY A 209 -0.44 0.90 4.82
CA GLY A 209 -1.01 0.98 3.47
C GLY A 209 -1.23 2.40 2.94
N LEU A 210 -0.91 3.43 3.72
CA LEU A 210 -1.12 4.82 3.31
C LEU A 210 -0.03 5.31 2.36
N VAL A 211 -0.43 6.09 1.35
CA VAL A 211 0.51 6.93 0.59
C VAL A 211 0.92 8.10 1.48
N ARG A 212 2.21 8.30 1.72
CA ARG A 212 2.73 9.38 2.58
C ARG A 212 3.64 10.33 1.82
N TYR A 213 3.57 11.60 2.21
CA TYR A 213 4.35 12.66 1.56
C TYR A 213 5.87 12.42 1.66
N ASP A 214 6.36 12.01 2.84
CA ASP A 214 7.78 11.75 3.07
C ASP A 214 8.33 10.66 2.14
N GLU A 215 7.55 9.62 1.83
CA GLU A 215 7.96 8.55 0.91
C GLU A 215 7.93 9.01 -0.55
N VAL A 216 6.86 9.70 -0.95
CA VAL A 216 6.68 10.09 -2.34
C VAL A 216 7.60 11.23 -2.74
N VAL A 217 7.70 12.28 -1.91
CA VAL A 217 8.37 13.53 -2.29
C VAL A 217 9.78 13.61 -1.74
N GLU A 218 10.01 13.16 -0.50
CA GLU A 218 11.33 13.29 0.13
C GLU A 218 12.23 12.09 -0.20
N GLN A 219 11.70 10.85 -0.06
CA GLN A 219 12.46 9.62 -0.30
C GLN A 219 12.38 9.12 -1.75
N LYS A 220 11.41 9.63 -2.55
CA LYS A 220 11.14 9.20 -3.93
C LYS A 220 10.86 7.68 -4.08
N ALA A 221 10.48 7.01 -3.00
CA ALA A 221 10.24 5.58 -2.97
C ALA A 221 9.18 5.20 -1.93
N ILE A 222 8.15 4.44 -2.35
CA ILE A 222 7.26 3.69 -1.47
C ILE A 222 7.69 2.22 -1.54
N ARG A 223 7.98 1.62 -0.39
CA ARG A 223 8.52 0.25 -0.30
C ARG A 223 7.55 -0.73 0.38
N HIS A 224 6.26 -0.54 0.16
CA HIS A 224 5.18 -1.40 0.69
C HIS A 224 3.96 -1.38 -0.22
N ALA A 225 3.05 -2.33 -0.03
CA ALA A 225 1.76 -2.34 -0.68
C ALA A 225 0.89 -1.17 -0.19
N LEU A 226 -0.02 -0.72 -1.03
CA LEU A 226 -0.99 0.30 -0.67
C LEU A 226 -2.32 -0.34 -0.25
N ARG A 227 -3.19 0.45 0.35
CA ARG A 227 -4.56 0.07 0.70
C ARG A 227 -5.54 0.65 -0.33
N PHE A 228 -6.59 -0.13 -0.67
CA PHE A 228 -7.67 0.36 -1.53
C PHE A 228 -9.02 -0.24 -1.11
N THR A 229 -10.11 0.32 -1.65
CA THR A 229 -11.48 -0.09 -1.34
C THR A 229 -12.25 -0.58 -2.56
N CYS A 230 -13.24 -1.46 -2.33
CA CYS A 230 -14.24 -1.91 -3.29
C CYS A 230 -15.66 -1.67 -2.75
N PRO A 231 -16.66 -1.38 -3.61
CA PRO A 231 -18.01 -1.07 -3.12
C PRO A 231 -18.76 -2.31 -2.61
N VAL A 232 -18.39 -3.48 -3.11
CA VAL A 232 -19.03 -4.75 -2.72
C VAL A 232 -17.96 -5.82 -2.59
N THR A 233 -17.96 -6.51 -1.46
CA THR A 233 -17.02 -7.59 -1.16
C THR A 233 -17.76 -8.89 -0.85
N ARG A 234 -17.03 -9.99 -0.85
CA ARG A 234 -17.53 -11.30 -0.45
C ARG A 234 -17.46 -11.47 1.08
N ARG A 235 -18.37 -12.26 1.66
CA ARG A 235 -18.26 -12.77 3.03
C ARG A 235 -17.09 -13.77 3.12
N ALA A 236 -15.89 -13.27 2.91
CA ALA A 236 -14.66 -14.04 2.90
C ALA A 236 -13.44 -13.12 3.02
N TYR A 237 -12.33 -13.70 3.44
CA TYR A 237 -11.04 -13.03 3.40
C TYR A 237 -9.92 -13.99 2.96
N VAL A 238 -8.80 -13.41 2.55
CA VAL A 238 -7.54 -14.12 2.31
C VAL A 238 -6.42 -13.41 3.07
N ASP A 239 -5.40 -14.15 3.49
CA ASP A 239 -4.23 -13.55 4.13
C ASP A 239 -3.64 -12.40 3.28
N PRO A 240 -3.23 -11.29 3.91
CA PRO A 240 -3.06 -11.07 5.35
C PRO A 240 -4.34 -10.57 6.08
N ALA A 241 -5.48 -10.42 5.41
CA ALA A 241 -6.72 -10.02 6.07
C ALA A 241 -7.18 -11.10 7.07
N ARG A 242 -7.92 -10.68 8.10
CA ARG A 242 -8.39 -11.53 9.19
C ARG A 242 -9.90 -11.50 9.36
N HIS A 243 -10.57 -10.57 8.67
CA HIS A 243 -12.00 -10.31 8.82
C HIS A 243 -12.64 -9.95 7.48
N PHE A 244 -13.96 -10.01 7.41
CA PHE A 244 -14.80 -9.57 6.30
C PHE A 244 -15.96 -8.70 6.83
N ALA A 245 -16.42 -7.75 6.03
CA ALA A 245 -17.54 -6.86 6.37
C ALA A 245 -18.64 -6.90 5.31
N SER A 246 -19.06 -8.10 4.94
CA SER A 246 -20.13 -8.33 3.94
C SER A 246 -20.94 -9.56 4.28
N SER A 247 -22.23 -9.55 3.90
CA SER A 247 -23.10 -10.74 3.94
C SER A 247 -23.18 -11.49 2.61
N ARG A 248 -22.58 -10.94 1.54
CA ARG A 248 -22.60 -11.49 0.17
C ARG A 248 -21.72 -12.73 0.08
N THR A 249 -22.17 -13.78 -0.58
CA THR A 249 -21.46 -15.07 -0.64
C THR A 249 -21.00 -15.46 -2.05
N GLU A 250 -21.34 -14.68 -3.06
CA GLU A 250 -21.05 -14.96 -4.47
C GLU A 250 -19.53 -15.04 -4.70
N ALA A 251 -19.09 -16.10 -5.37
CA ALA A 251 -17.67 -16.41 -5.56
C ALA A 251 -16.94 -15.41 -6.45
N GLU A 252 -17.66 -14.68 -7.27
CA GLU A 252 -17.16 -13.65 -8.19
C GLU A 252 -16.84 -12.33 -7.48
N LEU A 253 -17.30 -12.15 -6.25
CA LEU A 253 -17.01 -10.96 -5.45
C LEU A 253 -15.63 -11.04 -4.80
N PRO A 254 -14.90 -9.91 -4.73
CA PRO A 254 -13.57 -9.87 -4.13
C PRO A 254 -13.64 -10.15 -2.62
N PRO A 255 -12.82 -11.07 -2.08
CA PRO A 255 -12.65 -11.22 -0.63
C PRO A 255 -11.77 -10.10 -0.06
N MET A 256 -11.94 -9.75 1.23
CA MET A 256 -11.00 -8.88 1.93
C MET A 256 -9.59 -9.45 1.89
N GLY A 257 -8.58 -8.60 1.82
CA GLY A 257 -7.18 -9.02 1.64
C GLY A 257 -6.80 -9.38 0.21
N MET A 258 -7.73 -9.40 -0.75
CA MET A 258 -7.39 -9.56 -2.16
C MET A 258 -6.31 -8.56 -2.56
N ARG A 259 -5.22 -9.05 -3.16
CA ARG A 259 -4.14 -8.19 -3.65
C ARG A 259 -4.27 -7.97 -5.15
N VAL A 260 -4.27 -6.71 -5.56
CA VAL A 260 -4.13 -6.31 -6.95
C VAL A 260 -2.75 -5.70 -7.17
N ARG A 261 -2.20 -5.84 -8.38
CA ARG A 261 -1.01 -5.08 -8.79
C ARG A 261 -1.24 -4.43 -10.14
N MET A 262 -0.56 -3.33 -10.41
CA MET A 262 -0.56 -2.72 -11.72
C MET A 262 0.18 -3.62 -12.71
N LYS A 263 -0.39 -3.83 -13.89
CA LYS A 263 0.21 -4.64 -14.95
C LYS A 263 1.59 -4.10 -15.33
N ALA A 264 2.56 -5.00 -15.52
CA ALA A 264 3.94 -4.64 -15.84
C ALA A 264 4.06 -3.76 -17.08
N ASN A 265 3.23 -4.02 -18.12
CA ASN A 265 3.23 -3.30 -19.39
C ASN A 265 2.44 -1.98 -19.38
N PHE A 266 1.81 -1.58 -18.25
CA PHE A 266 1.14 -0.29 -18.19
C PHE A 266 2.20 0.82 -18.18
N ASP A 267 2.12 1.73 -19.17
CA ASP A 267 3.08 2.83 -19.29
C ASP A 267 2.82 3.92 -18.26
N ILE A 268 3.78 4.14 -17.36
CA ILE A 268 3.72 5.17 -16.33
C ILE A 268 4.56 6.41 -16.67
N SER A 269 5.30 6.40 -17.78
CA SER A 269 6.23 7.48 -18.15
C SER A 269 5.55 8.83 -18.41
N THR A 270 4.27 8.80 -18.76
CA THR A 270 3.46 9.99 -19.06
C THR A 270 2.85 10.65 -17.80
N PHE A 271 3.09 10.09 -16.62
CA PHE A 271 2.60 10.63 -15.36
C PHE A 271 3.64 11.55 -14.70
N PRO A 272 3.22 12.51 -13.87
CA PRO A 272 4.13 13.33 -13.09
C PRO A 272 5.07 12.50 -12.22
N ALA A 273 6.24 13.04 -11.88
CA ALA A 273 7.31 12.30 -11.21
C ALA A 273 6.88 11.68 -9.86
N ASN A 274 6.16 12.45 -9.03
CA ASN A 274 5.68 11.96 -7.74
C ASN A 274 4.59 10.88 -7.92
N VAL A 275 3.71 11.03 -8.90
CA VAL A 275 2.73 9.99 -9.23
C VAL A 275 3.43 8.72 -9.71
N GLN A 276 4.50 8.82 -10.49
CA GLN A 276 5.28 7.64 -10.88
C GLN A 276 5.85 6.87 -9.68
N VAL A 277 6.20 7.53 -8.57
CA VAL A 277 6.62 6.85 -7.33
C VAL A 277 5.50 5.94 -6.82
N ILE A 278 4.28 6.48 -6.74
CA ILE A 278 3.10 5.72 -6.32
C ILE A 278 2.83 4.53 -7.27
N LEU A 279 2.90 4.77 -8.58
CA LEU A 279 2.63 3.73 -9.57
C LEU A 279 3.70 2.64 -9.61
N ARG A 280 4.96 2.97 -9.32
CA ARG A 280 6.02 1.96 -9.15
C ARG A 280 5.72 1.05 -7.96
N ALA A 281 5.28 1.59 -6.82
CA ALA A 281 4.86 0.78 -5.69
C ALA A 281 3.68 -0.14 -6.04
N MET A 282 2.70 0.35 -6.80
CA MET A 282 1.59 -0.48 -7.28
C MET A 282 2.03 -1.61 -8.21
N LYS A 283 3.12 -1.44 -8.98
CA LYS A 283 3.70 -2.50 -9.80
C LYS A 283 4.47 -3.52 -8.96
N THR A 284 5.23 -3.05 -7.98
CA THR A 284 6.13 -3.90 -7.18
C THR A 284 5.38 -4.59 -6.04
N TYR A 285 4.66 -3.82 -5.24
CA TYR A 285 4.02 -4.31 -4.01
C TYR A 285 2.52 -4.50 -4.15
N GLY A 286 1.90 -3.86 -5.15
CA GLY A 286 0.47 -3.90 -5.36
C GLY A 286 -0.33 -3.12 -4.30
N MET A 287 -1.62 -3.47 -4.22
CA MET A 287 -2.56 -2.90 -3.24
C MET A 287 -3.38 -4.01 -2.59
N LEU A 288 -3.68 -3.89 -1.31
CA LEU A 288 -4.54 -4.80 -0.55
C LEU A 288 -5.95 -4.22 -0.40
N LEU A 289 -6.96 -5.03 -0.69
CA LEU A 289 -8.36 -4.68 -0.43
C LEU A 289 -8.60 -4.73 1.08
N ALA A 290 -8.83 -3.57 1.67
CA ALA A 290 -8.85 -3.39 3.11
C ALA A 290 -10.23 -3.02 3.65
N ASP A 291 -11.11 -2.43 2.82
CA ASP A 291 -12.43 -2.02 3.26
C ASP A 291 -13.45 -1.99 2.12
N ASN A 292 -14.75 -1.95 2.52
CA ASN A 292 -15.83 -1.54 1.66
C ASN A 292 -15.87 -0.01 1.55
N GLY A 293 -16.15 0.50 0.37
CA GLY A 293 -16.19 1.95 0.14
C GLY A 293 -16.39 2.27 -1.33
N SER A 294 -16.06 3.48 -1.72
CA SER A 294 -16.05 3.84 -3.14
C SER A 294 -15.01 2.98 -3.89
N GLY A 295 -15.39 2.46 -5.06
CA GLY A 295 -14.52 1.57 -5.82
C GLY A 295 -13.23 2.25 -6.26
N TRP A 296 -12.09 1.59 -6.06
CA TRP A 296 -10.76 2.01 -6.50
C TRP A 296 -10.27 3.31 -5.84
N TYR A 297 -10.75 3.60 -4.63
CA TYR A 297 -10.17 4.65 -3.80
C TYR A 297 -8.90 4.12 -3.14
N ILE A 298 -7.82 4.89 -3.24
CA ILE A 298 -6.55 4.59 -2.58
C ILE A 298 -6.35 5.57 -1.43
N SER A 299 -5.94 5.07 -0.28
CA SER A 299 -5.81 5.89 0.92
C SER A 299 -4.41 6.46 1.07
N GLY A 300 -4.32 7.64 1.64
CA GLY A 300 -3.07 8.28 1.98
C GLY A 300 -3.21 9.22 3.17
N ALA A 301 -2.10 9.72 3.66
CA ALA A 301 -2.08 10.71 4.72
C ALA A 301 -2.23 12.12 4.16
N PRO A 302 -3.00 13.00 4.82
CA PRO A 302 -3.08 14.41 4.44
C PRO A 302 -1.73 15.09 4.69
N ASP A 303 -1.35 15.98 3.78
CA ASP A 303 -0.21 16.86 3.96
C ASP A 303 -0.47 18.18 3.21
N PRO A 304 -0.27 19.36 3.85
CA PRO A 304 -0.51 20.64 3.19
C PRO A 304 0.47 20.95 2.05
N ARG A 305 1.52 20.15 1.89
CA ARG A 305 2.53 20.28 0.84
C ARG A 305 2.21 19.49 -0.42
N TRP A 306 1.14 18.64 -0.43
CA TRP A 306 0.72 17.94 -1.63
C TRP A 306 0.36 18.92 -2.76
N ASP A 307 0.66 18.53 -3.98
CA ASP A 307 0.10 19.14 -5.19
C ASP A 307 -1.13 18.33 -5.62
N ASP A 308 -2.33 18.83 -5.30
CA ASP A 308 -3.58 18.14 -5.59
C ASP A 308 -3.86 18.01 -7.10
N ASP A 309 -3.34 18.92 -7.93
CA ASP A 309 -3.43 18.83 -9.39
C ASP A 309 -2.53 17.69 -9.90
N GLU A 310 -1.31 17.57 -9.37
CA GLU A 310 -0.42 16.44 -9.67
C GLU A 310 -1.07 15.11 -9.26
N LEU A 311 -1.60 15.01 -8.03
CA LEU A 311 -2.32 13.82 -7.55
C LEU A 311 -3.55 13.50 -8.40
N GLY A 312 -4.21 14.52 -8.95
CA GLY A 312 -5.35 14.38 -9.86
C GLY A 312 -5.05 13.53 -11.10
N ALA A 313 -3.78 13.44 -11.51
CA ALA A 313 -3.37 12.57 -12.62
C ALA A 313 -3.65 11.07 -12.37
N ILE A 314 -3.70 10.63 -11.12
CA ILE A 314 -4.06 9.25 -10.74
C ILE A 314 -5.45 8.87 -11.28
N LYS A 315 -6.36 9.82 -11.39
CA LYS A 315 -7.72 9.63 -11.91
C LYS A 315 -7.78 9.24 -13.39
N ARG A 316 -6.65 9.25 -14.10
CA ARG A 316 -6.55 8.76 -15.49
C ARG A 316 -6.33 7.24 -15.60
N ILE A 317 -6.09 6.55 -14.49
CA ILE A 317 -5.70 5.14 -14.45
C ILE A 317 -6.96 4.28 -14.32
N PRO A 318 -7.34 3.50 -15.34
CA PRO A 318 -8.51 2.65 -15.28
C PRO A 318 -8.25 1.39 -14.43
N SER A 319 -9.29 0.84 -13.82
CA SER A 319 -9.22 -0.45 -13.11
C SER A 319 -8.65 -1.59 -13.96
N THR A 320 -8.83 -1.52 -15.29
CA THR A 320 -8.28 -2.50 -16.23
C THR A 320 -6.76 -2.49 -16.35
N ALA A 321 -6.10 -1.45 -15.79
CA ALA A 321 -4.64 -1.41 -15.65
C ALA A 321 -4.10 -2.40 -14.60
N PHE A 322 -4.99 -3.02 -13.82
CA PHE A 322 -4.63 -3.91 -12.73
C PHE A 322 -4.94 -5.37 -13.05
N GLU A 323 -4.32 -6.25 -12.29
CA GLU A 323 -4.57 -7.69 -12.25
C GLU A 323 -4.53 -8.17 -10.80
N VAL A 324 -5.28 -9.22 -10.49
CA VAL A 324 -5.29 -9.83 -9.17
C VAL A 324 -4.10 -10.79 -9.07
N VAL A 325 -3.28 -10.62 -8.04
CA VAL A 325 -2.24 -11.58 -7.68
C VAL A 325 -2.90 -12.86 -7.17
N ARG A 326 -2.38 -14.03 -7.57
CA ARG A 326 -2.95 -15.32 -7.16
C ARG A 326 -3.13 -15.37 -5.65
N MET A 327 -4.38 -15.55 -5.25
CA MET A 327 -4.75 -15.65 -3.85
C MET A 327 -4.37 -17.02 -3.26
N GLY A 328 -4.11 -17.03 -1.96
CA GLY A 328 -4.01 -18.24 -1.17
C GLY A 328 -5.39 -18.82 -0.82
N THR A 329 -5.47 -19.51 0.32
CA THR A 329 -6.73 -20.06 0.82
C THR A 329 -7.72 -18.97 1.15
N ILE A 330 -8.92 -19.04 0.56
CA ILE A 330 -10.04 -18.15 0.88
C ILE A 330 -10.76 -18.72 2.10
N VAL A 331 -10.85 -17.93 3.16
CA VAL A 331 -11.57 -18.27 4.39
C VAL A 331 -12.99 -17.72 4.30
N THR A 332 -13.97 -18.60 4.40
CA THR A 332 -15.40 -18.28 4.48
C THR A 332 -15.92 -18.75 5.83
N GLN A 333 -16.60 -17.91 6.56
CA GLN A 333 -17.23 -18.26 7.85
C GLN A 333 -18.75 -18.15 7.76
#